data_6736aa9e9510cc5817d3ade97a0ebfab
#
_entry.id   6736aa9e9510cc5817d3ade97a0ebfab
#
_cell.length_a   1.000
_cell.length_b   1.000
_cell.length_c   1.000
_cell.angle_alpha   90.00
_cell.angle_beta   90.00
_cell.angle_gamma   90.00
#
_symmetry.space_group_name_H-M   'P 1'
#
loop_
_entity.id
_entity.type
_entity.pdbx_description
1 polymer ?
#
loop_
_entity_poly.entity_id
_entity_poly.type
_entity_poly.pdbx_seq_one_letter_code
_entity_poly.pdbx_strand_id
1 'polypeptide(L)' 'MIARVYVTLKEGVLDPQGKTVQKSLHSIGFKEVSDVRVGKYIEVTLPDSIERAEAQKKLERMCEQLQANTIIENYSFNII' A
#
# COMPACT_ATOMS: atom_id res chain seq x y z
N MET A 1 -1.91 -17.89 -8.86
CA MET A 1 -1.29 -17.23 -7.67
C MET A 1 -1.58 -15.75 -7.74
N ILE A 2 -2.09 -15.19 -6.68
CA ILE A 2 -2.41 -13.76 -6.59
C ILE A 2 -1.53 -13.14 -5.51
N ALA A 3 -0.91 -12.02 -5.84
CA ALA A 3 -0.18 -11.20 -4.89
C ALA A 3 -0.93 -9.90 -4.64
N ARG A 4 -1.02 -9.50 -3.38
CA ARG A 4 -1.61 -8.24 -2.97
C ARG A 4 -0.51 -7.30 -2.55
N VAL A 5 -0.41 -6.15 -3.19
CA VAL A 5 0.61 -5.15 -2.91
C VAL A 5 -0.06 -3.91 -2.32
N TYR A 6 0.47 -3.45 -1.20
CA TYR A 6 -0.02 -2.26 -0.49
C TYR A 6 1.07 -1.20 -0.51
N VAL A 7 0.72 0.00 -0.94
CA VAL A 7 1.64 1.13 -0.98
C VAL A 7 1.04 2.28 -0.17
N THR A 8 1.77 2.77 0.81
CA THR A 8 1.38 3.92 1.63
C THR A 8 2.52 4.92 1.73
N LEU A 9 2.18 6.18 2.01
CA LEU A 9 3.19 7.19 2.31
C LEU A 9 3.86 6.88 3.65
N LYS A 10 5.17 7.16 3.75
CA LYS A 10 5.90 7.01 5.01
C LYS A 10 5.38 7.98 6.06
N GLU A 11 5.55 7.61 7.33
CA GLU A 11 5.23 8.51 8.44
C GLU A 11 5.98 9.82 8.31
N GLY A 12 5.34 10.91 8.69
CA GLY A 12 5.92 12.25 8.59
C GLY A 12 5.78 12.91 7.22
N VAL A 13 5.36 12.16 6.20
CA VAL A 13 5.04 12.73 4.89
C VAL A 13 3.61 13.25 4.91
N LEU A 14 3.40 14.46 4.40
CA LEU A 14 2.07 15.06 4.33
C LEU A 14 1.15 14.21 3.44
N ASP A 15 0.00 13.84 3.97
CA ASP A 15 -1.03 13.07 3.26
C ASP A 15 -2.32 13.90 3.20
N PRO A 16 -2.49 14.73 2.16
CA PRO A 16 -3.69 15.58 2.02
C PRO A 16 -4.98 14.76 1.91
N GLN A 17 -4.94 13.59 1.24
CA GLN A 17 -6.10 12.71 1.10
C GLN A 17 -6.48 12.11 2.44
N GLY A 18 -5.52 11.65 3.22
CA GLY A 18 -5.76 11.11 4.57
C GLY A 18 -6.35 12.17 5.49
N LYS A 19 -5.87 13.39 5.44
CA LYS A 19 -6.42 14.51 6.21
C LYS A 19 -7.86 14.83 5.82
N THR A 20 -8.19 14.79 4.55
CA THR A 20 -9.55 15.00 4.07
C THR A 20 -10.49 13.91 4.58
N VAL A 21 -10.07 12.66 4.51
CA VAL A 21 -10.85 11.53 5.03
C VAL A 21 -11.05 11.65 6.54
N GLN A 22 -10.01 12.04 7.26
CA GLN A 22 -10.09 12.25 8.71
C GLN A 22 -11.13 13.30 9.08
N LYS A 23 -11.11 14.43 8.38
CA LYS A 23 -12.10 15.50 8.58
C LYS A 23 -13.52 15.03 8.31
N SER A 24 -13.70 14.26 7.24
CA SER A 24 -15.00 13.68 6.88
C SER A 24 -15.52 12.74 7.99
N LEU A 25 -14.66 11.89 8.53
CA LEU A 25 -15.01 10.98 9.60
C LEU A 25 -15.39 11.75 10.87
N HIS A 26 -14.65 12.80 11.21
CA HIS A 26 -15.00 13.65 12.35
C HIS A 26 -16.36 14.33 12.16
N SER A 27 -16.66 14.78 10.96
CA SER A 27 -17.93 15.44 10.63
C SER A 27 -19.13 14.54 10.81
N ILE A 28 -18.98 13.24 10.55
CA ILE A 28 -20.08 12.27 10.70
C ILE A 28 -20.11 11.58 12.05
N GLY A 29 -19.31 12.03 13.01
CA GLY A 29 -19.39 11.62 14.41
C GLY A 29 -18.26 10.75 14.93
N PHE A 30 -17.30 10.34 14.10
CA PHE A 30 -16.18 9.50 14.51
C PHE A 30 -15.00 10.34 14.97
N LYS A 31 -15.17 11.07 16.05
CA LYS A 31 -14.17 12.01 16.56
C LYS A 31 -12.97 11.34 17.24
N GLU A 32 -13.09 10.05 17.55
CA GLU A 32 -12.01 9.25 18.12
C GLU A 32 -10.90 8.90 17.11
N VAL A 33 -11.15 9.12 15.82
CA VAL A 33 -10.15 8.86 14.78
C VAL A 33 -9.01 9.87 14.93
N SER A 34 -7.82 9.39 15.25
CA SER A 34 -6.64 10.21 15.48
C SER A 34 -5.80 10.43 14.23
N ASP A 35 -5.86 9.51 13.28
CA ASP A 35 -5.08 9.60 12.04
C ASP A 35 -5.72 8.76 10.94
N VAL A 36 -5.52 9.18 9.70
CA VAL A 36 -5.97 8.44 8.51
C VAL A 36 -4.87 8.53 7.46
N ARG A 37 -4.57 7.41 6.84
CA ARG A 37 -3.60 7.32 5.74
C ARG A 37 -4.25 6.68 4.54
N VAL A 38 -4.08 7.29 3.38
CA VAL A 38 -4.60 6.77 2.11
C VAL A 38 -3.45 6.19 1.31
N GLY A 39 -3.64 5.00 0.78
CA GLY A 39 -2.63 4.33 -0.01
C GLY A 39 -3.23 3.65 -1.23
N LYS A 40 -2.39 2.89 -1.93
CA LYS A 40 -2.77 2.13 -3.12
C LYS A 40 -2.81 0.64 -2.78
N TYR A 41 -3.75 -0.05 -3.40
CA TYR A 41 -3.84 -1.51 -3.38
C TYR A 41 -3.71 -2.02 -4.80
N ILE A 42 -2.78 -2.95 -5.03
CA ILE A 42 -2.52 -3.50 -6.37
C ILE A 42 -2.60 -5.02 -6.28
N GLU A 43 -3.39 -5.63 -7.17
CA GLU A 43 -3.40 -7.09 -7.33
C GLU A 43 -2.55 -7.48 -8.52
N VAL A 44 -1.65 -8.43 -8.31
CA VAL A 44 -0.80 -8.96 -9.37
C VAL A 44 -1.09 -10.45 -9.49
N THR A 45 -1.52 -10.89 -10.67
CA THR A 45 -1.78 -12.30 -10.96
C THR A 45 -0.54 -12.91 -11.60
N LEU A 46 -0.04 -13.98 -11.01
CA LEU A 46 1.12 -14.71 -11.49
C LEU A 46 0.71 -16.13 -11.89
N PRO A 47 1.44 -16.76 -12.84
CA PRO A 47 1.18 -18.16 -13.19
C PRO A 47 1.39 -19.09 -11.99
N ASP A 48 0.56 -20.11 -11.87
CA ASP A 48 0.70 -21.11 -10.79
C ASP A 48 1.96 -21.95 -10.94
N SER A 49 2.57 -21.97 -12.12
CA SER A 49 3.82 -22.68 -12.40
C SER A 49 5.05 -22.07 -11.73
N ILE A 50 4.96 -20.82 -11.25
CA ILE A 50 6.07 -20.15 -10.57
C ILE A 50 6.16 -20.65 -9.13
N GLU A 51 7.37 -21.00 -8.69
CA GLU A 51 7.61 -21.33 -7.28
C GLU A 51 7.41 -20.10 -6.40
N ARG A 52 6.91 -20.32 -5.17
CA ARG A 52 6.61 -19.24 -4.24
C ARG A 52 7.84 -18.38 -3.94
N ALA A 53 9.00 -18.98 -3.77
CA ALA A 53 10.23 -18.25 -3.50
C ALA A 53 10.64 -17.35 -4.66
N GLU A 54 10.46 -17.83 -5.89
CA GLU A 54 10.74 -17.05 -7.10
C GLU A 54 9.75 -15.92 -7.27
N ALA A 55 8.47 -16.20 -7.03
CA ALA A 55 7.42 -15.19 -7.07
C ALA A 55 7.69 -14.07 -6.07
N GLN A 56 8.13 -14.41 -4.87
CA GLN A 56 8.46 -13.41 -3.85
C GLN A 56 9.59 -12.49 -4.30
N LYS A 57 10.66 -13.03 -4.86
CA LYS A 57 11.77 -12.22 -5.38
C LYS A 57 11.33 -11.30 -6.50
N LYS A 58 10.51 -11.80 -7.42
CA LYS A 58 9.99 -10.99 -8.52
C LYS A 58 9.09 -9.87 -8.03
N LEU A 59 8.26 -10.14 -7.02
CA LEU A 59 7.38 -9.14 -6.42
C LEU A 59 8.19 -8.03 -5.73
N GLU A 60 9.27 -8.36 -5.04
CA GLU A 60 10.15 -7.36 -4.45
C GLU A 60 10.69 -6.40 -5.51
N ARG A 61 11.15 -6.94 -6.63
CA ARG A 61 11.65 -6.14 -7.76
C ARG A 61 10.56 -5.29 -8.39
N MET A 62 9.36 -5.87 -8.55
CA MET A 62 8.21 -5.14 -9.09
C MET A 62 7.83 -3.97 -8.17
N CYS A 63 7.80 -4.19 -6.88
CA CYS A 63 7.49 -3.14 -5.92
C CYS A 63 8.50 -1.99 -5.96
N GLU A 64 9.78 -2.30 -6.07
CA GLU A 64 10.82 -1.29 -6.20
C GLU A 64 10.64 -0.44 -7.45
N GLN A 65 10.23 -1.06 -8.56
CA GLN A 65 10.04 -0.35 -9.82
C GLN A 65 8.71 0.41 -9.89
N LEU A 66 7.66 -0.13 -9.23
CA LEU A 66 6.34 0.51 -9.22
C LEU A 66 6.29 1.74 -8.32
N GLN A 67 7.13 1.80 -7.31
CA GLN A 67 7.20 2.97 -6.44
C GLN A 67 7.87 4.11 -7.18
N ALA A 68 7.11 5.16 -7.43
CA ALA A 68 7.64 6.34 -8.06
C ALA A 68 8.71 7.03 -7.21
N ASN A 69 8.63 6.86 -5.87
CA ASN A 69 9.58 7.49 -4.95
C ASN A 69 9.67 6.68 -3.65
N THR A 70 10.73 5.89 -3.53
CA THR A 70 10.98 5.04 -2.36
C THR A 70 11.35 5.84 -1.10
N ILE A 71 11.64 7.13 -1.23
CA ILE A 71 11.95 7.99 -0.09
C ILE A 71 10.70 8.31 0.71
N ILE A 72 9.56 8.46 0.05
CA ILE A 72 8.31 8.88 0.69
C ILE A 72 7.25 7.78 0.80
N GLU A 73 7.47 6.61 0.18
CA GLU A 73 6.50 5.53 0.14
C GLU A 73 7.02 4.26 0.80
N ASN A 74 6.13 3.56 1.50
CA ASN A 74 6.35 2.21 2.00
C ASN A 74 5.53 1.24 1.18
N TYR A 75 6.01 0.02 1.04
CA TYR A 75 5.24 -1.04 0.42
C TYR A 75 5.29 -2.32 1.24
N SER A 76 4.27 -3.13 1.09
CA SER A 76 4.24 -4.50 1.59
C SER A 76 3.47 -5.36 0.61
N PHE A 77 3.68 -6.67 0.65
CA PHE A 77 2.91 -7.57 -0.20
C PHE A 77 2.67 -8.91 0.49
N ASN A 78 1.58 -9.57 0.09
CA ASN A 78 1.23 -10.91 0.51
C ASN A 78 0.91 -11.76 -0.72
N ILE A 79 1.38 -12.99 -0.71
CA ILE A 79 1.01 -13.98 -1.72
C ILE A 79 -0.07 -14.90 -1.13
N ILE A 80 -1.16 -15.01 -1.85
CA ILE A 80 -2.29 -15.85 -1.46
C ILE A 80 -2.20 -17.20 -2.17
#